data_eed40dfc8d68f57ef0e71a098bad8108
#
_entry.id   eed40dfc8d68f57ef0e71a098bad8108
#
_cell.length_a   1.000
_cell.length_b   1.000
_cell.length_c   1.000
_cell.angle_alpha   90.00
_cell.angle_beta   90.00
_cell.angle_gamma   90.00
#
_symmetry.space_group_name_H-M   'P 1'
#
loop_
_entity.id
_entity.type
_entity.pdbx_description
1 polymer ?
#
loop_
_entity_poly.entity_id
_entity_poly.type
_entity_poly.pdbx_seq_one_letter_code
_entity_poly.pdbx_strand_id
1 'polypeptide(L)'
;RAKEYILAPGVLDFTPASAQSVPDSYVADAVTEYIGQLGNITAGSIDDQYKLFANSMSPQLQAKFLSEASDFKSKVKAENISELLTISEKEIKATGDGYYQVTVLAKRDTYVNNEYLGRVDEAIEMVLQLVPPKSGRRWFLQINSLTRQNAETFKSKRNYS
;
A
#
# COMPACT_ATOMS: atom_id res chain seq x y z
N ARG A 1 24.06 2.58 22.42
CA ARG A 1 23.47 2.75 21.10
C ARG A 1 22.69 1.52 20.71
N ALA A 2 21.45 1.71 20.32
CA ALA A 2 20.60 0.60 19.87
C ALA A 2 21.10 0.04 18.55
N LYS A 3 21.14 -1.28 18.46
CA LYS A 3 21.42 -1.94 17.19
C LYS A 3 20.13 -2.07 16.41
N GLU A 4 20.21 -1.80 15.13
CA GLU A 4 19.09 -2.00 14.24
C GLU A 4 19.21 -3.37 13.59
N TYR A 5 18.08 -4.04 13.47
CA TYR A 5 18.00 -5.36 12.85
C TYR A 5 16.95 -5.35 11.75
N ILE A 6 17.25 -6.06 10.69
CA ILE A 6 16.29 -6.25 9.59
C ILE A 6 15.82 -7.69 9.64
N LEU A 7 14.50 -7.87 9.64
CA LEU A 7 13.88 -9.18 9.62
C LEU A 7 12.85 -9.21 8.49
N ALA A 8 13.15 -9.97 7.44
CA ALA A 8 12.20 -10.17 6.37
C ALA A 8 11.18 -11.24 6.77
N PRO A 9 9.91 -11.12 6.33
CA PRO A 9 8.92 -12.18 6.57
C PRO A 9 9.39 -13.53 6.07
N GLY A 10 9.22 -14.55 6.88
CA GLY A 10 9.66 -15.90 6.56
C GLY A 10 11.16 -16.15 6.70
N VAL A 11 11.93 -15.16 7.08
CA VAL A 11 13.36 -15.25 7.34
C VAL A 11 13.61 -14.98 8.81
N LEU A 12 14.36 -15.85 9.47
CA LEU A 12 14.63 -15.72 10.90
C LEU A 12 16.03 -15.17 11.21
N ASP A 13 16.72 -14.64 10.22
CA ASP A 13 18.03 -14.06 10.40
C ASP A 13 17.94 -12.61 10.83
N PHE A 14 18.63 -12.29 11.91
CA PHE A 14 18.77 -10.93 12.37
C PHE A 14 20.14 -10.42 11.94
N THR A 15 20.15 -9.51 10.98
CA THR A 15 21.38 -8.87 10.51
C THR A 15 21.42 -7.44 11.00
N PRO A 16 22.47 -7.05 11.72
CA PRO A 16 22.60 -5.65 12.11
C PRO A 16 22.66 -4.76 10.87
N ALA A 17 21.78 -3.80 10.81
CA ALA A 17 21.78 -2.84 9.71
C ALA A 17 22.70 -1.69 10.06
N SER A 18 23.78 -1.54 9.32
CA SER A 18 24.65 -0.38 9.45
C SER A 18 24.03 0.86 8.81
N ALA A 19 23.14 0.65 7.88
CA ALA A 19 22.37 1.67 7.19
C ALA A 19 20.90 1.36 7.36
N GLN A 20 20.09 2.39 7.39
CA GLN A 20 18.65 2.25 7.47
C GLN A 20 18.09 1.93 6.09
N SER A 21 18.39 0.73 5.62
CA SER A 21 17.97 0.28 4.31
C SER A 21 17.69 -1.22 4.32
N VAL A 22 16.82 -1.61 3.44
CA VAL A 22 16.51 -3.01 3.14
C VAL A 22 16.63 -3.21 1.64
N PRO A 23 16.79 -4.45 1.15
CA PRO A 23 16.78 -4.70 -0.28
C PRO A 23 15.47 -4.23 -0.92
N ASP A 24 15.55 -3.81 -2.18
CA ASP A 24 14.36 -3.40 -2.94
C ASP A 24 13.33 -4.53 -3.02
N SER A 25 13.78 -5.79 -3.06
CA SER A 25 12.88 -6.94 -3.05
C SER A 25 12.00 -7.01 -1.79
N TYR A 26 12.56 -6.63 -0.65
CA TYR A 26 11.79 -6.57 0.60
C TYR A 26 10.66 -5.54 0.49
N VAL A 27 11.00 -4.35 0.01
CA VAL A 27 10.02 -3.28 -0.19
C VAL A 27 8.98 -3.70 -1.24
N ALA A 28 9.43 -4.31 -2.33
CA ALA A 28 8.55 -4.77 -3.40
C ALA A 28 7.51 -5.78 -2.90
N ASP A 29 7.95 -6.72 -2.05
CA ASP A 29 7.04 -7.73 -1.47
C ASP A 29 6.02 -7.08 -0.54
N ALA A 30 6.46 -6.13 0.28
CA ALA A 30 5.56 -5.39 1.16
C ALA A 30 4.52 -4.60 0.34
N VAL A 31 4.96 -3.95 -0.72
CA VAL A 31 4.07 -3.19 -1.61
C VAL A 31 3.02 -4.08 -2.25
N THR A 32 3.41 -5.26 -2.71
CA THR A 32 2.46 -6.22 -3.28
C THR A 32 1.36 -6.58 -2.26
N GLU A 33 1.74 -6.79 -1.01
CA GLU A 33 0.77 -7.08 0.05
C GLU A 33 -0.13 -5.86 0.34
N TYR A 34 0.45 -4.67 0.43
CA TYR A 34 -0.32 -3.44 0.66
C TYR A 34 -1.34 -3.19 -0.45
N ILE A 35 -0.93 -3.37 -1.70
CA ILE A 35 -1.83 -3.18 -2.84
C ILE A 35 -2.97 -4.21 -2.81
N GLY A 36 -2.68 -5.45 -2.43
CA GLY A 36 -3.72 -6.46 -2.26
C GLY A 36 -4.74 -6.08 -1.19
N GLN A 37 -4.28 -5.55 -0.06
CA GLN A 37 -5.16 -5.11 1.02
C GLN A 37 -6.01 -3.90 0.62
N LEU A 38 -5.42 -2.96 -0.12
CA LEU A 38 -6.10 -1.74 -0.56
C LEU A 38 -7.07 -2.01 -1.71
N GLY A 39 -6.71 -2.90 -2.62
CA GLY A 39 -7.36 -2.99 -3.92
C GLY A 39 -8.17 -4.24 -4.19
N ASN A 40 -7.92 -5.34 -3.46
CA ASN A 40 -8.67 -6.59 -3.66
C ASN A 40 -9.74 -6.68 -2.58
N ILE A 41 -10.88 -6.05 -2.82
CA ILE A 41 -11.92 -5.85 -1.83
C ILE A 41 -13.26 -6.44 -2.28
N THR A 42 -14.04 -6.84 -1.30
CA THR A 42 -15.44 -7.24 -1.48
C THR A 42 -16.28 -6.64 -0.36
N ALA A 43 -17.60 -6.72 -0.48
CA ALA A 43 -18.49 -6.29 0.59
C ALA A 43 -18.21 -7.01 1.92
N GLY A 44 -17.81 -8.29 1.83
CA GLY A 44 -17.52 -9.09 3.03
C GLY A 44 -16.13 -8.90 3.59
N SER A 45 -15.19 -8.34 2.86
CA SER A 45 -13.78 -8.24 3.27
C SER A 45 -13.28 -6.84 3.54
N ILE A 46 -13.98 -5.81 3.04
CA ILE A 46 -13.42 -4.45 3.03
C ILE A 46 -13.12 -3.91 4.42
N ASP A 47 -13.96 -4.18 5.41
CA ASP A 47 -13.75 -3.68 6.77
C ASP A 47 -12.45 -4.22 7.36
N ASP A 48 -12.25 -5.52 7.29
CA ASP A 48 -11.05 -6.18 7.83
C ASP A 48 -9.81 -5.81 7.02
N GLN A 49 -9.92 -5.75 5.70
CA GLN A 49 -8.77 -5.42 4.85
C GLN A 49 -8.29 -3.99 5.03
N TYR A 50 -9.22 -3.04 5.12
CA TYR A 50 -8.85 -1.65 5.34
C TYR A 50 -8.28 -1.43 6.73
N LYS A 51 -8.78 -2.15 7.72
CA LYS A 51 -8.22 -2.12 9.08
C LYS A 51 -6.80 -2.65 9.10
N LEU A 52 -6.57 -3.76 8.40
CA LEU A 52 -5.24 -4.37 8.29
C LEU A 52 -4.26 -3.44 7.55
N PHE A 53 -4.69 -2.87 6.44
CA PHE A 53 -3.89 -1.93 5.68
C PHE A 53 -3.55 -0.68 6.51
N ALA A 54 -4.54 -0.12 7.20
CA ALA A 54 -4.36 1.06 8.06
C ALA A 54 -3.36 0.81 9.19
N ASN A 55 -3.26 -0.44 9.65
CA ASN A 55 -2.31 -0.80 10.70
C ASN A 55 -0.84 -0.62 10.29
N SER A 56 -0.57 -0.56 9.00
CA SER A 56 0.77 -0.30 8.46
C SER A 56 1.06 1.18 8.25
N MET A 57 0.11 2.06 8.53
CA MET A 57 0.24 3.50 8.34
C MET A 57 0.75 4.22 9.56
N SER A 58 1.29 5.43 9.35
CA SER A 58 1.54 6.34 10.46
C SER A 58 0.23 6.68 11.17
N PRO A 59 0.26 7.04 12.45
CA PRO A 59 -1.00 7.35 13.18
C PRO A 59 -1.86 8.41 12.50
N GLN A 60 -1.24 9.47 11.98
CA GLN A 60 -1.97 10.53 11.28
C GLN A 60 -2.61 10.03 9.99
N LEU A 61 -1.87 9.26 9.20
CA LEU A 61 -2.40 8.72 7.95
C LEU A 61 -3.50 7.70 8.21
N GLN A 62 -3.35 6.88 9.24
CA GLN A 62 -4.36 5.89 9.63
C GLN A 62 -5.71 6.57 9.92
N ALA A 63 -5.69 7.61 10.74
CA ALA A 63 -6.91 8.33 11.10
C ALA A 63 -7.57 8.96 9.85
N LYS A 64 -6.77 9.59 9.01
CA LYS A 64 -7.23 10.21 7.78
C LYS A 64 -7.81 9.16 6.82
N PHE A 65 -7.08 8.08 6.60
CA PHE A 65 -7.51 7.02 5.68
C PHE A 65 -8.84 6.40 6.10
N LEU A 66 -8.97 6.03 7.36
CA LEU A 66 -10.20 5.41 7.87
C LEU A 66 -11.38 6.37 7.81
N SER A 67 -11.16 7.65 8.10
CA SER A 67 -12.20 8.67 7.99
C SER A 67 -12.65 8.86 6.54
N GLU A 68 -11.71 9.02 5.61
CA GLU A 68 -12.02 9.24 4.21
C GLU A 68 -12.62 8.00 3.53
N ALA A 69 -12.27 6.81 4.00
CA ALA A 69 -12.77 5.55 3.43
C ALA A 69 -14.19 5.19 3.87
N SER A 70 -14.73 5.87 4.88
CA SER A 70 -16.02 5.51 5.48
C SER A 70 -17.16 5.44 4.47
N ASP A 71 -17.31 6.45 3.63
CA ASP A 71 -18.37 6.50 2.63
C ASP A 71 -18.20 5.42 1.56
N PHE A 72 -16.98 5.20 1.13
CA PHE A 72 -16.68 4.16 0.15
C PHE A 72 -16.99 2.77 0.69
N LYS A 73 -16.61 2.50 1.94
CA LYS A 73 -16.93 1.21 2.58
C LYS A 73 -18.44 0.97 2.63
N SER A 74 -19.19 2.00 3.00
CA SER A 74 -20.66 1.91 3.03
C SER A 74 -21.25 1.62 1.66
N LYS A 75 -20.74 2.28 0.64
CA LYS A 75 -21.18 2.06 -0.74
C LYS A 75 -20.87 0.64 -1.22
N VAL A 76 -19.66 0.17 -0.94
CA VAL A 76 -19.24 -1.20 -1.31
C VAL A 76 -20.20 -2.24 -0.72
N LYS A 77 -20.55 -2.08 0.55
CA LYS A 77 -21.46 -3.01 1.23
C LYS A 77 -22.89 -2.88 0.73
N ALA A 78 -23.38 -1.67 0.53
CA ALA A 78 -24.76 -1.44 0.11
C ALA A 78 -25.02 -1.91 -1.33
N GLU A 79 -24.05 -1.73 -2.22
CA GLU A 79 -24.19 -2.03 -3.65
C GLU A 79 -23.53 -3.34 -4.06
N ASN A 80 -22.98 -4.08 -3.11
CA ASN A 80 -22.25 -5.33 -3.36
C ASN A 80 -21.17 -5.15 -4.43
N ILE A 81 -20.29 -4.18 -4.19
CA ILE A 81 -19.16 -3.91 -5.07
C ILE A 81 -18.00 -4.84 -4.70
N SER A 82 -17.30 -5.33 -5.71
CA SER A 82 -16.00 -5.95 -5.53
C SER A 82 -15.01 -5.33 -6.52
N GLU A 83 -13.75 -5.25 -6.10
CA GLU A 83 -12.68 -4.73 -6.93
C GLU A 83 -11.49 -5.68 -6.90
N LEU A 84 -10.81 -5.76 -8.04
CA LEU A 84 -9.57 -6.49 -8.19
C LEU A 84 -8.53 -5.52 -8.74
N LEU A 85 -7.45 -5.35 -8.01
CA LEU A 85 -6.37 -4.46 -8.40
C LEU A 85 -5.15 -5.29 -8.80
N THR A 86 -4.78 -5.21 -10.08
CA THR A 86 -3.65 -5.97 -10.62
C THR A 86 -2.49 -5.04 -10.90
N ILE A 87 -1.34 -5.31 -10.29
CA ILE A 87 -0.14 -4.50 -10.49
C ILE A 87 0.40 -4.74 -11.90
N SER A 88 0.60 -3.66 -12.65
CA SER A 88 1.26 -3.68 -13.94
C SER A 88 2.75 -3.38 -13.81
N GLU A 89 3.09 -2.43 -12.92
CA GLU A 89 4.46 -1.94 -12.79
C GLU A 89 4.68 -1.39 -11.39
N LYS A 90 5.85 -1.66 -10.82
CA LYS A 90 6.31 -1.08 -9.55
C LYS A 90 7.63 -0.39 -9.76
N GLU A 91 7.76 0.82 -9.24
CA GLU A 91 9.01 1.55 -9.17
C GLU A 91 9.30 1.90 -7.72
N ILE A 92 10.47 1.51 -7.24
CA ILE A 92 10.89 1.74 -5.86
C ILE A 92 12.18 2.53 -5.89
N LYS A 93 12.19 3.63 -5.15
CA LYS A 93 13.33 4.52 -5.10
C LYS A 93 13.69 4.81 -3.65
N ALA A 94 14.87 4.37 -3.23
CA ALA A 94 15.41 4.73 -1.93
C ALA A 94 15.81 6.21 -1.95
N THR A 95 15.31 6.98 -1.00
CA THR A 95 15.56 8.43 -0.94
C THR A 95 16.47 8.82 0.20
N GLY A 96 16.95 7.85 0.98
CA GLY A 96 17.87 8.05 2.08
C GLY A 96 17.19 7.96 3.44
N ASP A 97 17.96 7.69 4.47
CA ASP A 97 17.53 7.64 5.87
C ASP A 97 16.37 6.66 6.13
N GLY A 98 16.32 5.57 5.37
CA GLY A 98 15.28 4.55 5.53
C GLY A 98 13.95 4.89 4.87
N TYR A 99 13.92 5.87 3.99
CA TYR A 99 12.72 6.26 3.25
C TYR A 99 12.73 5.69 1.84
N TYR A 100 11.56 5.32 1.36
CA TYR A 100 11.37 4.78 0.01
C TYR A 100 10.17 5.45 -0.63
N GLN A 101 10.36 5.94 -1.84
CA GLN A 101 9.27 6.43 -2.66
C GLN A 101 8.86 5.33 -3.61
N VAL A 102 7.57 5.02 -3.62
CA VAL A 102 7.02 3.90 -4.39
C VAL A 102 5.94 4.42 -5.31
N THR A 103 6.03 4.02 -6.57
CA THR A 103 4.99 4.27 -7.57
C THR A 103 4.52 2.93 -8.11
N VAL A 104 3.22 2.71 -8.06
CA VAL A 104 2.60 1.50 -8.60
C VAL A 104 1.63 1.91 -9.70
N LEU A 105 1.77 1.31 -10.86
CA LEU A 105 0.77 1.37 -11.92
C LEU A 105 -0.04 0.09 -11.85
N ALA A 106 -1.35 0.21 -11.83
CA ALA A 106 -2.23 -0.92 -11.64
C ALA A 106 -3.49 -0.79 -12.49
N LYS A 107 -4.16 -1.92 -12.67
CA LYS A 107 -5.45 -1.99 -13.37
C LYS A 107 -6.49 -2.41 -12.35
N ARG A 108 -7.54 -1.59 -12.20
CA ARG A 108 -8.62 -1.87 -11.29
C ARG A 108 -9.86 -2.31 -12.05
N ASP A 109 -10.26 -3.54 -11.84
CA ASP A 109 -11.50 -4.09 -12.35
C ASP A 109 -12.58 -3.99 -11.28
N THR A 110 -13.74 -3.48 -11.65
CA THR A 110 -14.86 -3.28 -10.73
C THR A 110 -16.05 -4.15 -11.16
N TYR A 111 -16.67 -4.76 -10.16
CA TYR A 111 -17.87 -5.58 -10.33
C TYR A 111 -18.95 -5.05 -9.38
N VAL A 112 -20.19 -5.05 -9.85
CA VAL A 112 -21.37 -4.71 -9.05
C VAL A 112 -22.35 -5.87 -9.15
N ASN A 113 -22.72 -6.45 -8.01
CA ASN A 113 -23.54 -7.67 -7.98
C ASN A 113 -22.97 -8.77 -8.91
N ASN A 114 -21.67 -8.95 -8.88
CA ASN A 114 -20.92 -9.93 -9.68
C ASN A 114 -20.95 -9.66 -11.19
N GLU A 115 -21.46 -8.52 -11.62
CA GLU A 115 -21.41 -8.11 -13.02
C GLU A 115 -20.22 -7.17 -13.26
N TYR A 116 -19.44 -7.46 -14.28
CA TYR A 116 -18.29 -6.65 -14.62
C TYR A 116 -18.70 -5.25 -15.09
N LEU A 117 -18.19 -4.24 -14.40
CA LEU A 117 -18.51 -2.85 -14.72
C LEU A 117 -17.47 -2.19 -15.62
N GLY A 118 -16.21 -2.54 -15.46
CA GLY A 118 -15.14 -1.97 -16.28
C GLY A 118 -13.80 -1.93 -15.57
N ARG A 119 -12.82 -1.43 -16.30
CA ARG A 119 -11.42 -1.33 -15.86
C ARG A 119 -10.94 0.11 -15.92
N VAL A 120 -10.20 0.52 -14.90
CA VAL A 120 -9.53 1.82 -14.85
C VAL A 120 -8.05 1.60 -14.58
N ASP A 121 -7.20 2.30 -15.31
CA ASP A 121 -5.77 2.33 -15.03
C ASP A 121 -5.51 3.38 -13.94
N GLU A 122 -4.78 2.99 -12.92
CA GLU A 122 -4.58 3.75 -11.71
C GLU A 122 -3.09 3.86 -11.38
N ALA A 123 -2.69 5.01 -10.86
CA ALA A 123 -1.36 5.21 -10.28
C ALA A 123 -1.49 5.41 -8.78
N ILE A 124 -0.72 4.66 -8.02
CA ILE A 124 -0.70 4.72 -6.57
C ILE A 124 0.71 5.09 -6.14
N GLU A 125 0.83 6.15 -5.36
CA GLU A 125 2.12 6.56 -4.82
C GLU A 125 2.11 6.43 -3.30
N MET A 126 3.21 5.92 -2.77
CA MET A 126 3.41 5.79 -1.33
C MET A 126 4.79 6.26 -0.94
N VAL A 127 4.90 6.83 0.24
CA VAL A 127 6.18 7.01 0.91
C VAL A 127 6.22 6.03 2.06
N LEU A 128 7.22 5.16 2.07
CA LEU A 128 7.43 4.18 3.12
C LEU A 128 8.65 4.57 3.94
N GLN A 129 8.59 4.27 5.21
CA GLN A 129 9.69 4.50 6.15
C GLN A 129 10.02 3.21 6.86
N LEU A 130 11.31 2.89 6.92
CA LEU A 130 11.78 1.76 7.71
C LEU A 130 11.63 2.09 9.19
N VAL A 131 10.94 1.26 9.94
CA VAL A 131 10.61 1.48 11.35
C VAL A 131 10.88 0.22 12.16
N PRO A 132 11.06 0.36 13.48
CA PRO A 132 11.23 -0.82 14.35
C PRO A 132 10.00 -1.74 14.31
N PRO A 133 10.18 -3.03 14.67
CA PRO A 133 9.06 -3.97 14.76
C PRO A 133 7.96 -3.46 15.66
N LYS A 134 6.72 -3.71 15.26
CA LYS A 134 5.54 -3.37 16.03
C LYS A 134 4.53 -4.51 15.96
N SER A 135 3.88 -4.78 17.08
CA SER A 135 2.82 -5.79 17.14
C SER A 135 1.72 -5.48 16.11
N GLY A 136 1.28 -6.49 15.38
CA GLY A 136 0.26 -6.36 14.35
C GLY A 136 0.79 -5.84 13.02
N ARG A 137 2.09 -5.55 12.91
CA ARG A 137 2.72 -5.09 11.68
C ARG A 137 3.68 -6.18 11.18
N ARG A 138 3.41 -6.67 9.98
CA ARG A 138 4.23 -7.74 9.40
C ARG A 138 5.59 -7.25 8.90
N TRP A 139 5.61 -6.06 8.28
CA TRP A 139 6.82 -5.49 7.68
C TRP A 139 7.40 -4.43 8.60
N PHE A 140 8.73 -4.27 8.54
CA PHE A 140 9.41 -3.20 9.28
C PHE A 140 9.34 -1.89 8.49
N LEU A 141 8.15 -1.60 7.98
CA LEU A 141 7.86 -0.44 7.16
C LEU A 141 6.59 0.24 7.66
N GLN A 142 6.55 1.54 7.52
CA GLN A 142 5.39 2.35 7.83
C GLN A 142 5.01 3.17 6.60
N ILE A 143 3.74 3.18 6.26
CA ILE A 143 3.24 4.01 5.17
C ILE A 143 3.00 5.40 5.72
N ASN A 144 3.76 6.38 5.23
CA ASN A 144 3.67 7.76 5.68
C ASN A 144 2.80 8.63 4.78
N SER A 145 2.66 8.26 3.52
CA SER A 145 1.74 8.93 2.61
C SER A 145 1.20 7.94 1.58
N LEU A 146 0.02 8.23 1.10
CA LEU A 146 -0.67 7.44 0.09
C LEU A 146 -1.48 8.39 -0.80
N THR A 147 -1.25 8.32 -2.09
CA THR A 147 -2.09 9.01 -3.07
C THR A 147 -2.52 8.04 -4.15
N ARG A 148 -3.74 8.24 -4.65
CA ARG A 148 -4.30 7.45 -5.73
C ARG A 148 -4.86 8.41 -6.77
N GLN A 149 -4.59 8.13 -8.04
CA GLN A 149 -5.13 8.94 -9.12
C GLN A 149 -5.22 8.13 -10.40
N ASN A 150 -5.93 8.66 -11.37
CA ASN A 150 -6.00 8.08 -12.70
C ASN A 150 -4.59 8.07 -13.31
N ALA A 151 -4.22 6.97 -13.97
CA ALA A 151 -2.88 6.82 -14.53
C ALA A 151 -2.57 7.87 -15.60
N GLU A 152 -3.56 8.27 -16.39
CA GLU A 152 -3.33 9.32 -17.42
C GLU A 152 -3.04 10.67 -16.77
N THR A 153 -3.77 11.02 -15.71
CA THR A 153 -3.52 12.23 -14.94
C THR A 153 -2.13 12.23 -14.34
N PHE A 154 -1.71 11.11 -13.78
CA PHE A 154 -0.39 10.94 -13.23
C PHE A 154 0.70 11.12 -14.28
N LYS A 155 0.56 10.50 -15.45
CA LYS A 155 1.52 10.61 -16.55
C LYS A 155 1.61 12.02 -17.08
N SER A 156 0.49 12.72 -17.22
CA SER A 156 0.46 14.11 -17.65
C SER A 156 1.24 15.02 -16.70
N LYS A 157 1.03 14.88 -15.40
CA LYS A 157 1.77 15.66 -14.39
C LYS A 157 3.27 15.38 -14.46
N ARG A 158 3.65 14.13 -14.68
CA ARG A 158 5.05 13.71 -14.77
C ARG A 158 5.75 14.33 -15.96
N ASN A 159 5.05 14.49 -17.08
CA ASN A 159 5.59 15.04 -18.29
C ASN A 159 5.82 16.56 -18.24
N TYR A 160 5.20 17.24 -17.26
CA TYR A 160 5.33 18.67 -17.08
C TYR A 160 6.33 19.08 -15.99
N SER A 161 6.90 18.11 -15.30
CA SER A 161 7.83 18.39 -14.18
C SER A 161 9.28 18.16 -14.53
#